data_921b7bd87aaee1d2e3eb3c39ecb5474d
#
_entry.id   921b7bd87aaee1d2e3eb3c39ecb5474d
#
_cell.length_a   1.000
_cell.length_b   1.000
_cell.length_c   1.000
_cell.angle_alpha   90.00
_cell.angle_beta   90.00
_cell.angle_gamma   90.00
#
_symmetry.space_group_name_H-M   'P 1'
#
loop_
_entity.id
_entity.type
_entity.pdbx_description
1 polymer ?
#
loop_
_entity_poly.entity_id
_entity_poly.type
_entity_poly.pdbx_seq_one_letter_code
_entity_poly.pdbx_strand_id
1 'polypeptide(L)'
;LEKLQYLQLENNRVEKLDGLAGLKKLSAVYLSNNKVVSVAPLKGLEKLSSLYLDNNKVADLGPLRGLKWVANLALRNNQVKDVGALANMTELRYTFLEGNKVTDLGPLVTMAQKDAKGDRRFAPYWNLYVSGNPLSDAAKGGQITALKKVGVRVDPKPKK
;
A
#
# COMPACT_ATOMS: atom_id res chain seq x y z
N LEU A 1 -0.17 24.55 -9.93
CA LEU A 1 0.19 23.11 -9.73
C LEU A 1 -0.93 22.14 -10.12
N GLU A 2 -2.15 22.60 -10.48
CA GLU A 2 -3.32 21.75 -10.76
C GLU A 2 -3.13 20.73 -11.89
N LYS A 3 -2.17 20.95 -12.79
CA LYS A 3 -1.84 20.03 -13.88
C LYS A 3 -0.76 19.01 -13.54
N LEU A 4 -0.20 19.08 -12.32
CA LEU A 4 0.89 18.20 -11.88
C LEU A 4 0.41 16.74 -11.84
N GLN A 5 1.15 15.85 -12.53
CA GLN A 5 0.86 14.42 -12.60
C GLN A 5 1.89 13.57 -11.85
N TYR A 6 3.12 14.02 -11.81
CA TYR A 6 4.25 13.31 -11.19
C TYR A 6 4.96 14.23 -10.22
N LEU A 7 5.22 13.73 -9.01
CA LEU A 7 5.94 14.46 -7.98
C LEU A 7 7.03 13.58 -7.40
N GLN A 8 8.29 14.04 -7.51
CA GLN A 8 9.45 13.34 -6.97
C GLN A 8 10.10 14.20 -5.89
N LEU A 9 10.06 13.73 -4.66
CA LEU A 9 10.60 14.40 -3.47
C LEU A 9 11.33 13.42 -2.54
N GLU A 10 11.84 12.30 -3.07
CA GLU A 10 12.59 11.33 -2.26
C GLU A 10 13.88 11.96 -1.68
N ASN A 11 14.34 11.38 -0.58
CA ASN A 11 15.58 11.76 0.08
C ASN A 11 15.61 13.24 0.52
N ASN A 12 14.48 13.71 1.08
CA ASN A 12 14.31 15.06 1.59
C ASN A 12 13.94 15.06 3.08
N ARG A 13 13.45 16.18 3.58
CA ARG A 13 12.97 16.35 4.96
C ARG A 13 11.50 16.73 5.01
N VAL A 14 10.70 16.26 4.05
CA VAL A 14 9.28 16.56 3.97
C VAL A 14 8.56 15.93 5.16
N GLU A 15 7.83 16.74 5.92
CA GLU A 15 7.03 16.30 7.07
C GLU A 15 5.53 16.42 6.79
N LYS A 16 5.11 17.47 6.08
CA LYS A 16 3.71 17.78 5.80
C LYS A 16 3.43 17.75 4.30
N LEU A 17 2.26 17.27 3.94
CA LEU A 17 1.81 17.12 2.55
C LEU A 17 0.67 18.07 2.18
N ASP A 18 0.38 19.10 2.99
CA ASP A 18 -0.78 19.99 2.79
C ASP A 18 -0.83 20.59 1.38
N GLY A 19 0.34 20.92 0.80
CA GLY A 19 0.45 21.43 -0.57
C GLY A 19 0.01 20.45 -1.67
N LEU A 20 -0.24 19.17 -1.34
CA LEU A 20 -0.73 18.18 -2.28
C LEU A 20 -2.26 18.05 -2.28
N ALA A 21 -2.91 18.61 -1.27
CA ALA A 21 -4.36 18.56 -1.17
C ALA A 21 -5.03 19.15 -2.41
N GLY A 22 -5.94 18.39 -3.01
CA GLY A 22 -6.68 18.85 -4.19
C GLY A 22 -5.94 18.75 -5.54
N LEU A 23 -4.68 18.29 -5.59
CA LEU A 23 -3.95 18.07 -6.84
C LEU A 23 -4.47 16.80 -7.57
N LYS A 24 -5.73 16.81 -7.98
CA LYS A 24 -6.48 15.66 -8.49
C LYS A 24 -5.91 15.01 -9.76
N LYS A 25 -4.92 15.62 -10.39
CA LYS A 25 -4.24 15.05 -11.56
C LYS A 25 -2.99 14.23 -11.22
N LEU A 26 -2.56 14.23 -9.95
CA LEU A 26 -1.45 13.41 -9.51
C LEU A 26 -1.74 11.93 -9.77
N SER A 27 -0.83 11.30 -10.50
CA SER A 27 -0.83 9.88 -10.83
C SER A 27 0.31 9.12 -10.14
N ALA A 28 1.44 9.79 -9.87
CA ALA A 28 2.54 9.19 -9.14
C ALA A 28 3.17 10.20 -8.16
N VAL A 29 3.41 9.71 -6.93
CA VAL A 29 4.01 10.49 -5.83
C VAL A 29 5.12 9.65 -5.20
N TYR A 30 6.33 10.19 -5.23
CA TYR A 30 7.55 9.59 -4.70
C TYR A 30 8.05 10.41 -3.51
N LEU A 31 7.93 9.86 -2.31
CA LEU A 31 8.23 10.51 -1.03
C LEU A 31 9.12 9.64 -0.13
N SER A 32 9.73 8.59 -0.66
CA SER A 32 10.60 7.70 0.13
C SER A 32 11.75 8.47 0.77
N ASN A 33 12.17 8.03 1.98
CA ASN A 33 13.24 8.66 2.76
C ASN A 33 12.93 10.13 3.12
N ASN A 34 11.80 10.33 3.76
CA ASN A 34 11.36 11.62 4.30
C ASN A 34 10.93 11.48 5.78
N LYS A 35 10.16 12.42 6.29
CA LYS A 35 9.65 12.43 7.66
C LYS A 35 8.12 12.51 7.72
N VAL A 36 7.44 12.04 6.67
CA VAL A 36 5.98 12.11 6.54
C VAL A 36 5.32 11.28 7.63
N VAL A 37 4.38 11.89 8.35
CA VAL A 37 3.57 11.25 9.39
C VAL A 37 2.14 11.03 8.90
N SER A 38 1.56 12.02 8.25
CA SER A 38 0.16 11.99 7.82
C SER A 38 0.02 11.98 6.31
N VAL A 39 -0.80 11.07 5.80
CA VAL A 39 -1.20 10.99 4.39
C VAL A 39 -2.59 11.57 4.14
N ALA A 40 -3.16 12.30 5.13
CA ALA A 40 -4.47 12.94 5.02
C ALA A 40 -4.63 13.81 3.76
N PRO A 41 -3.62 14.62 3.35
CA PRO A 41 -3.74 15.44 2.14
C PRO A 41 -3.84 14.64 0.83
N LEU A 42 -3.53 13.34 0.85
CA LEU A 42 -3.68 12.46 -0.34
C LEU A 42 -5.11 11.96 -0.53
N LYS A 43 -6.00 12.19 0.45
CA LYS A 43 -7.41 11.82 0.35
C LYS A 43 -8.05 12.45 -0.90
N GLY A 44 -8.72 11.61 -1.70
CA GLY A 44 -9.43 12.09 -2.90
C GLY A 44 -8.54 12.33 -4.13
N LEU A 45 -7.26 11.97 -4.09
CA LEU A 45 -6.38 11.97 -5.27
C LEU A 45 -6.65 10.69 -6.10
N GLU A 46 -7.84 10.57 -6.63
CA GLU A 46 -8.39 9.34 -7.23
C GLU A 46 -7.60 8.81 -8.43
N LYS A 47 -6.78 9.64 -9.07
CA LYS A 47 -5.93 9.22 -10.20
C LYS A 47 -4.60 8.62 -9.77
N LEU A 48 -4.32 8.59 -8.46
CA LEU A 48 -3.06 8.07 -7.96
C LEU A 48 -2.94 6.58 -8.22
N SER A 49 -1.94 6.20 -9.00
CA SER A 49 -1.61 4.81 -9.35
C SER A 49 -0.32 4.32 -8.70
N SER A 50 0.57 5.23 -8.33
CA SER A 50 1.83 4.89 -7.70
C SER A 50 2.12 5.82 -6.52
N LEU A 51 2.34 5.22 -5.34
CA LEU A 51 2.64 5.93 -4.10
C LEU A 51 3.82 5.26 -3.38
N TYR A 52 4.91 5.98 -3.27
CA TYR A 52 6.14 5.52 -2.64
C TYR A 52 6.43 6.34 -1.38
N LEU A 53 6.35 5.70 -0.22
CA LEU A 53 6.50 6.29 1.12
C LEU A 53 7.48 5.48 2.00
N ASP A 54 8.37 4.69 1.41
CA ASP A 54 9.34 3.91 2.18
C ASP A 54 10.15 4.81 3.13
N ASN A 55 10.49 4.30 4.31
CA ASN A 55 11.30 5.01 5.30
C ASN A 55 10.70 6.38 5.70
N ASN A 56 9.45 6.36 6.13
CA ASN A 56 8.73 7.49 6.70
C ASN A 56 8.20 7.14 8.10
N LYS A 57 7.21 7.87 8.60
CA LYS A 57 6.59 7.67 9.92
C LYS A 57 5.07 7.45 9.83
N VAL A 58 4.59 6.97 8.68
CA VAL A 58 3.16 6.77 8.42
C VAL A 58 2.62 5.62 9.27
N ALA A 59 1.51 5.87 9.98
CA ALA A 59 0.83 4.87 10.80
C ALA A 59 -0.61 4.63 10.33
N ASP A 60 -1.34 5.70 10.01
CA ASP A 60 -2.73 5.64 9.58
C ASP A 60 -2.85 5.69 8.06
N LEU A 61 -3.42 4.63 7.48
CA LEU A 61 -3.72 4.52 6.06
C LEU A 61 -5.18 4.88 5.72
N GLY A 62 -5.99 5.23 6.71
CA GLY A 62 -7.41 5.56 6.52
C GLY A 62 -7.68 6.54 5.38
N PRO A 63 -6.90 7.64 5.24
CA PRO A 63 -7.07 8.58 4.13
C PRO A 63 -6.91 7.98 2.72
N LEU A 64 -6.20 6.86 2.59
CA LEU A 64 -5.95 6.21 1.30
C LEU A 64 -7.11 5.30 0.85
N ARG A 65 -8.11 5.05 1.70
CA ARG A 65 -9.20 4.09 1.46
C ARG A 65 -9.96 4.29 0.13
N GLY A 66 -10.03 5.52 -0.36
CA GLY A 66 -10.71 5.86 -1.61
C GLY A 66 -9.87 5.72 -2.88
N LEU A 67 -8.57 5.41 -2.76
CA LEU A 67 -7.63 5.40 -3.87
C LEU A 67 -7.63 4.04 -4.59
N LYS A 68 -8.68 3.76 -5.35
CA LYS A 68 -8.93 2.45 -5.97
C LYS A 68 -7.90 2.05 -7.03
N TRP A 69 -7.28 3.03 -7.69
CA TRP A 69 -6.39 2.82 -8.83
C TRP A 69 -4.92 2.61 -8.46
N VAL A 70 -4.59 2.61 -7.16
CA VAL A 70 -3.22 2.38 -6.72
C VAL A 70 -2.79 0.96 -7.09
N ALA A 71 -1.81 0.89 -7.98
CA ALA A 71 -1.18 -0.37 -8.41
C ALA A 71 0.13 -0.63 -7.66
N ASN A 72 0.90 0.42 -7.39
CA ASN A 72 2.18 0.34 -6.70
C ASN A 72 2.12 1.13 -5.39
N LEU A 73 2.23 0.43 -4.27
CA LEU A 73 2.21 1.02 -2.93
C LEU A 73 3.45 0.56 -2.15
N ALA A 74 4.35 1.49 -1.88
CA ALA A 74 5.55 1.23 -1.09
C ALA A 74 5.47 1.96 0.26
N LEU A 75 5.50 1.18 1.34
CA LEU A 75 5.38 1.62 2.73
C LEU A 75 6.41 0.93 3.65
N ARG A 76 7.54 0.47 3.11
CA ARG A 76 8.59 -0.17 3.92
C ARG A 76 9.03 0.74 5.08
N ASN A 77 9.35 0.13 6.21
CA ASN A 77 9.92 0.84 7.36
C ASN A 77 9.07 2.06 7.77
N ASN A 78 7.78 1.82 7.97
CA ASN A 78 6.83 2.79 8.53
C ASN A 78 6.28 2.26 9.88
N GLN A 79 5.13 2.76 10.31
CA GLN A 79 4.50 2.39 11.58
C GLN A 79 3.09 1.81 11.40
N VAL A 80 2.79 1.30 10.22
CA VAL A 80 1.47 0.76 9.85
C VAL A 80 1.16 -0.47 10.69
N LYS A 81 -0.03 -0.47 11.31
CA LYS A 81 -0.60 -1.62 12.05
C LYS A 81 -1.82 -2.18 11.34
N ASP A 82 -2.71 -1.31 10.89
CA ASP A 82 -3.97 -1.66 10.25
C ASP A 82 -3.86 -1.50 8.72
N VAL A 83 -4.13 -2.59 8.02
CA VAL A 83 -4.14 -2.65 6.55
C VAL A 83 -5.55 -2.62 5.96
N GLY A 84 -6.58 -2.42 6.79
CA GLY A 84 -7.98 -2.39 6.36
C GLY A 84 -8.30 -1.32 5.32
N ALA A 85 -7.56 -0.20 5.32
CA ALA A 85 -7.71 0.83 4.31
C ALA A 85 -7.40 0.35 2.88
N LEU A 86 -6.58 -0.71 2.73
CA LEU A 86 -6.20 -1.27 1.43
C LEU A 86 -7.29 -2.14 0.81
N ALA A 87 -8.32 -2.52 1.57
CA ALA A 87 -9.35 -3.47 1.14
C ALA A 87 -10.14 -3.07 -0.12
N ASN A 88 -10.11 -1.80 -0.52
CA ASN A 88 -10.76 -1.28 -1.73
C ASN A 88 -9.80 -1.01 -2.90
N MET A 89 -8.52 -1.32 -2.75
CA MET A 89 -7.51 -1.11 -3.80
C MET A 89 -7.44 -2.32 -4.73
N THR A 90 -8.33 -2.36 -5.72
CA THR A 90 -8.53 -3.52 -6.62
C THR A 90 -7.58 -3.57 -7.81
N GLU A 91 -6.58 -2.71 -7.85
CA GLU A 91 -5.58 -2.68 -8.93
C GLU A 91 -4.16 -2.99 -8.44
N LEU A 92 -4.01 -3.42 -7.16
CA LEU A 92 -2.68 -3.68 -6.57
C LEU A 92 -1.89 -4.70 -7.39
N ARG A 93 -0.65 -4.35 -7.70
CA ARG A 93 0.36 -5.20 -8.34
C ARG A 93 1.57 -5.42 -7.44
N TYR A 94 1.98 -4.37 -6.76
CA TYR A 94 3.08 -4.41 -5.81
C TYR A 94 2.70 -3.65 -4.54
N THR A 95 2.77 -4.33 -3.41
CA THR A 95 2.56 -3.72 -2.09
C THR A 95 3.70 -4.11 -1.17
N PHE A 96 4.44 -3.12 -0.73
CA PHE A 96 5.61 -3.29 0.12
C PHE A 96 5.29 -2.77 1.53
N LEU A 97 5.14 -3.69 2.47
CA LEU A 97 4.81 -3.43 3.89
C LEU A 97 5.90 -3.92 4.85
N GLU A 98 7.08 -4.30 4.33
CA GLU A 98 8.16 -4.83 5.17
C GLU A 98 8.54 -3.83 6.28
N GLY A 99 8.91 -4.36 7.44
CA GLY A 99 9.39 -3.53 8.56
C GLY A 99 8.34 -2.61 9.18
N ASN A 100 7.06 -2.97 9.10
CA ASN A 100 5.96 -2.27 9.76
C ASN A 100 5.55 -2.97 11.08
N LYS A 101 4.36 -2.69 11.58
CA LYS A 101 3.80 -3.21 12.83
C LYS A 101 2.52 -4.02 12.59
N VAL A 102 2.36 -4.59 11.40
CA VAL A 102 1.17 -5.38 11.01
C VAL A 102 1.19 -6.70 11.76
N THR A 103 0.07 -7.05 12.37
CA THR A 103 -0.13 -8.33 13.07
C THR A 103 -1.18 -9.21 12.39
N ASP A 104 -2.10 -8.60 11.63
CA ASP A 104 -3.24 -9.26 11.01
C ASP A 104 -3.33 -8.89 9.52
N LEU A 105 -3.46 -9.90 8.66
CA LEU A 105 -3.65 -9.77 7.22
C LEU A 105 -5.09 -10.08 6.78
N GLY A 106 -6.00 -10.27 7.73
CA GLY A 106 -7.41 -10.63 7.48
C GLY A 106 -8.10 -9.75 6.44
N PRO A 107 -8.00 -8.40 6.51
CA PRO A 107 -8.57 -7.52 5.49
C PRO A 107 -8.05 -7.81 4.07
N LEU A 108 -6.77 -8.14 3.94
CA LEU A 108 -6.13 -8.46 2.65
C LEU A 108 -6.58 -9.84 2.15
N VAL A 109 -6.76 -10.81 3.04
CA VAL A 109 -7.31 -12.13 2.70
C VAL A 109 -8.73 -11.97 2.14
N THR A 110 -9.57 -11.22 2.83
CA THR A 110 -10.97 -11.00 2.44
C THR A 110 -11.08 -10.37 1.05
N MET A 111 -10.29 -9.31 0.78
CA MET A 111 -10.31 -8.66 -0.53
C MET A 111 -9.79 -9.58 -1.65
N ALA A 112 -8.72 -10.33 -1.41
CA ALA A 112 -8.15 -11.23 -2.40
C ALA A 112 -9.08 -12.41 -2.71
N GLN A 113 -9.73 -12.97 -1.70
CA GLN A 113 -10.73 -14.03 -1.88
C GLN A 113 -11.96 -13.55 -2.65
N LYS A 114 -12.41 -12.31 -2.39
CA LYS A 114 -13.51 -11.69 -3.13
C LYS A 114 -13.16 -11.53 -4.62
N ASP A 115 -11.97 -11.02 -4.92
CA ASP A 115 -11.47 -10.89 -6.29
C ASP A 115 -11.36 -12.26 -6.99
N ALA A 116 -10.83 -13.27 -6.30
CA ALA A 116 -10.67 -14.61 -6.86
C ALA A 116 -12.00 -15.31 -7.19
N LYS A 117 -13.07 -15.01 -6.45
CA LYS A 117 -14.44 -15.49 -6.73
C LYS A 117 -15.17 -14.66 -7.79
N GLY A 118 -14.70 -13.44 -8.07
CA GLY A 118 -15.27 -12.52 -9.04
C GLY A 118 -14.39 -12.38 -10.27
N ASP A 119 -14.00 -11.13 -10.55
CA ASP A 119 -13.36 -10.74 -11.81
C ASP A 119 -11.89 -11.18 -11.95
N ARG A 120 -11.25 -11.64 -10.88
CA ARG A 120 -9.83 -12.07 -10.82
C ARG A 120 -8.87 -11.02 -11.38
N ARG A 121 -9.10 -9.76 -11.05
CA ARG A 121 -8.40 -8.61 -11.61
C ARG A 121 -7.00 -8.41 -11.05
N PHE A 122 -6.82 -8.65 -9.75
CA PHE A 122 -5.55 -8.33 -9.09
C PHE A 122 -4.93 -9.48 -8.30
N ALA A 123 -5.70 -10.32 -7.60
CA ALA A 123 -5.13 -11.33 -6.71
C ALA A 123 -4.08 -12.24 -7.38
N PRO A 124 -4.28 -12.78 -8.61
CA PRO A 124 -3.29 -13.62 -9.27
C PRO A 124 -2.01 -12.87 -9.71
N TYR A 125 -2.04 -11.54 -9.72
CA TYR A 125 -0.94 -10.70 -10.20
C TYR A 125 -0.30 -9.88 -9.08
N TRP A 126 -0.83 -9.98 -7.85
CA TRP A 126 -0.40 -9.18 -6.71
C TRP A 126 0.84 -9.78 -6.04
N ASN A 127 1.88 -8.96 -5.92
CA ASN A 127 3.08 -9.24 -5.15
C ASN A 127 3.00 -8.46 -3.84
N LEU A 128 2.86 -9.16 -2.74
CA LEU A 128 2.72 -8.62 -1.39
C LEU A 128 3.96 -8.96 -0.57
N TYR A 129 4.64 -7.95 -0.06
CA TYR A 129 5.82 -8.08 0.78
C TYR A 129 5.48 -7.66 2.20
N VAL A 130 5.62 -8.58 3.17
CA VAL A 130 5.21 -8.38 4.57
C VAL A 130 6.27 -8.81 5.57
N SER A 131 7.45 -9.21 5.13
CA SER A 131 8.53 -9.64 6.01
C SER A 131 8.91 -8.54 7.02
N GLY A 132 9.43 -8.93 8.19
CA GLY A 132 9.81 -7.99 9.25
C GLY A 132 8.63 -7.34 10.00
N ASN A 133 7.38 -7.82 9.81
CA ASN A 133 6.24 -7.46 10.64
C ASN A 133 6.04 -8.45 11.78
N PRO A 134 5.50 -8.02 12.95
CA PRO A 134 5.15 -8.91 14.07
C PRO A 134 3.84 -9.67 13.80
N LEU A 135 3.78 -10.40 12.70
CA LEU A 135 2.60 -11.16 12.30
C LEU A 135 2.19 -12.16 13.38
N SER A 136 0.90 -12.26 13.67
CA SER A 136 0.34 -13.28 14.55
C SER A 136 0.54 -14.70 13.98
N ASP A 137 0.39 -15.73 14.82
CA ASP A 137 0.49 -17.12 14.35
C ASP A 137 -0.61 -17.45 13.33
N ALA A 138 -1.80 -16.88 13.50
CA ALA A 138 -2.89 -16.98 12.52
C ALA A 138 -2.49 -16.34 11.17
N ALA A 139 -1.80 -15.19 11.20
CA ALA A 139 -1.34 -14.53 9.99
C ALA A 139 -0.23 -15.32 9.28
N LYS A 140 0.77 -15.80 10.04
CA LYS A 140 1.89 -16.60 9.50
C LYS A 140 1.43 -17.92 8.87
N GLY A 141 0.49 -18.60 9.52
CA GLY A 141 -0.04 -19.89 9.05
C GLY A 141 -1.21 -19.73 8.09
N GLY A 142 -2.39 -19.43 8.63
CA GLY A 142 -3.65 -19.47 7.89
C GLY A 142 -3.81 -18.37 6.85
N GLN A 143 -3.53 -17.11 7.22
CA GLN A 143 -3.82 -15.96 6.34
C GLN A 143 -2.87 -15.92 5.14
N ILE A 144 -1.56 -16.12 5.34
CA ILE A 144 -0.60 -16.21 4.23
C ILE A 144 -0.94 -17.38 3.31
N THR A 145 -1.32 -18.52 3.87
CA THR A 145 -1.76 -19.68 3.08
C THR A 145 -3.01 -19.35 2.25
N ALA A 146 -4.00 -18.69 2.83
CA ALA A 146 -5.21 -18.26 2.14
C ALA A 146 -4.92 -17.27 1.00
N LEU A 147 -4.02 -16.31 1.19
CA LEU A 147 -3.55 -15.39 0.14
C LEU A 147 -2.89 -16.15 -1.02
N LYS A 148 -1.97 -17.05 -0.72
CA LYS A 148 -1.29 -17.85 -1.74
C LYS A 148 -2.25 -18.75 -2.53
N LYS A 149 -3.27 -19.31 -1.87
CA LYS A 149 -4.29 -20.15 -2.50
C LYS A 149 -5.07 -19.43 -3.60
N VAL A 150 -5.27 -18.13 -3.48
CA VAL A 150 -5.94 -17.31 -4.50
C VAL A 150 -4.99 -16.63 -5.48
N GLY A 151 -3.70 -16.97 -5.44
CA GLY A 151 -2.71 -16.54 -6.41
C GLY A 151 -1.83 -15.37 -5.98
N VAL A 152 -2.06 -14.78 -4.80
CA VAL A 152 -1.19 -13.70 -4.28
C VAL A 152 0.21 -14.25 -4.01
N ARG A 153 1.22 -13.57 -4.50
CA ARG A 153 2.64 -13.89 -4.24
C ARG A 153 3.08 -13.17 -2.99
N VAL A 154 3.16 -13.91 -1.88
CA VAL A 154 3.59 -13.34 -0.58
C VAL A 154 5.08 -13.55 -0.43
N ASP A 155 5.83 -12.47 -0.19
CA ASP A 155 7.30 -12.40 -0.10
C ASP A 155 7.99 -13.17 -1.23
N PRO A 156 7.66 -12.89 -2.51
CA PRO A 156 8.28 -13.60 -3.62
C PRO A 156 9.78 -13.33 -3.67
N LYS A 157 10.56 -14.40 -3.85
CA LYS A 157 12.01 -14.27 -4.05
C LYS A 157 12.29 -13.51 -5.36
N PRO A 158 13.35 -12.71 -5.42
CA PRO A 158 13.79 -12.11 -6.68
C PRO A 158 13.97 -13.21 -7.74
N LYS A 159 13.51 -12.95 -8.96
CA LYS A 159 13.87 -13.80 -10.08
C LYS A 159 15.38 -13.69 -10.28
N LYS A 160 16.09 -14.84 -10.28
CA LYS A 160 17.50 -14.92 -10.66
C LYS A 160 17.67 -14.54 -12.11
#